data_4523d5359c172a059d4a5528ef201b5b
#
_entry.id   4523d5359c172a059d4a5528ef201b5b
#
_cell.length_a   1.000
_cell.length_b   1.000
_cell.length_c   1.000
_cell.angle_alpha   90.00
_cell.angle_beta   90.00
_cell.angle_gamma   90.00
#
_symmetry.space_group_name_H-M   'P 1'
#
loop_
_entity.id
_entity.type
_entity.pdbx_description
1 polymer ?
#
loop_
_entity_poly.entity_id
_entity_poly.type
_entity_poly.pdbx_seq_one_letter_code
_entity_poly.pdbx_strand_id
1 'polypeptide(L)'
;MNTRFLKQAFVLLLCSLFFAGMALWLVSVKEPRSYGGEPVFAKTLQNLDNLGRLTIETPKTVVNLQLEDNLWRVMEIGNYYAGYRQINNLFNDFADARIYRRRGPATDADEKKFGLDDNAFRVITRDAGGRILNAVLIGKAAADNLYHFARIEGEKDVFLITGNFSFPETAVSWLQQPLLSLSPADIRSLKIGHETAVRPDIIVPFRIKGKQAVPDISRYLNALGFVAAYDVRRGADFDRLQFSAPKSLTVTTFDGLVVTIEVYGRTGEEYWASLKFSTTTLPTTAVNDYIKSSAFLYEDWYFRLAPDVGRILFNAFIQ
;
A
#
# COMPACT_ATOMS: atom_id res chain seq x y z
N MET A 1 -43.28 -58.75 -0.49
CA MET A 1 -42.47 -57.52 -0.60
C MET A 1 -41.92 -57.47 -2.03
N ASN A 2 -42.24 -56.41 -2.79
CA ASN A 2 -42.12 -56.42 -4.25
C ASN A 2 -40.63 -56.30 -4.67
N THR A 3 -40.04 -57.34 -5.25
CA THR A 3 -38.62 -57.42 -5.66
C THR A 3 -38.18 -56.31 -6.64
N ARG A 4 -39.14 -55.71 -7.35
CA ARG A 4 -38.88 -54.53 -8.20
C ARG A 4 -38.61 -53.29 -7.38
N PHE A 5 -39.30 -53.05 -6.27
CA PHE A 5 -39.11 -51.94 -5.38
C PHE A 5 -37.74 -51.99 -4.67
N LEU A 6 -37.32 -53.20 -4.26
CA LEU A 6 -36.00 -53.41 -3.66
C LEU A 6 -34.85 -53.10 -4.62
N LYS A 7 -34.99 -53.50 -5.91
CA LYS A 7 -33.99 -53.20 -6.95
C LYS A 7 -33.91 -51.71 -7.25
N GLN A 8 -35.05 -51.01 -7.32
CA GLN A 8 -35.06 -49.55 -7.53
C GLN A 8 -34.46 -48.78 -6.35
N ALA A 9 -34.76 -49.17 -5.11
CA ALA A 9 -34.20 -48.59 -3.91
C ALA A 9 -32.66 -48.79 -3.83
N PHE A 10 -32.18 -49.98 -4.22
CA PHE A 10 -30.74 -50.28 -4.26
C PHE A 10 -30.01 -49.48 -5.33
N VAL A 11 -30.55 -49.25 -6.49
CA VAL A 11 -29.98 -48.40 -7.56
C VAL A 11 -29.94 -46.95 -7.11
N LEU A 12 -30.97 -46.42 -6.47
CA LEU A 12 -30.98 -45.07 -5.91
C LEU A 12 -29.94 -44.89 -4.84
N LEU A 13 -29.74 -45.88 -3.95
CA LEU A 13 -28.71 -45.84 -2.93
C LEU A 13 -27.30 -45.84 -3.53
N LEU A 14 -27.02 -46.63 -4.54
CA LEU A 14 -25.77 -46.66 -5.29
C LEU A 14 -25.46 -45.31 -5.98
N CYS A 15 -26.48 -44.75 -6.64
CA CYS A 15 -26.36 -43.43 -7.27
C CYS A 15 -26.05 -42.32 -6.22
N SER A 16 -26.73 -42.32 -5.06
CA SER A 16 -26.49 -41.35 -4.01
C SER A 16 -25.09 -41.49 -3.41
N LEU A 17 -24.59 -42.70 -3.21
CA LEU A 17 -23.21 -42.95 -2.75
C LEU A 17 -22.17 -42.52 -3.79
N PHE A 18 -22.45 -42.70 -5.07
CA PHE A 18 -21.58 -42.27 -6.17
C PHE A 18 -21.50 -40.73 -6.22
N PHE A 19 -22.63 -40.03 -6.12
CA PHE A 19 -22.65 -38.56 -6.09
C PHE A 19 -22.02 -38.01 -4.82
N ALA A 20 -22.23 -38.63 -3.66
CA ALA A 20 -21.55 -38.24 -2.41
C ALA A 20 -20.03 -38.47 -2.50
N GLY A 21 -19.57 -39.60 -3.07
CA GLY A 21 -18.16 -39.86 -3.30
C GLY A 21 -17.53 -38.88 -4.29
N MET A 22 -18.23 -38.53 -5.36
CA MET A 22 -17.79 -37.53 -6.34
C MET A 22 -17.76 -36.12 -5.75
N ALA A 23 -18.73 -35.75 -4.91
CA ALA A 23 -18.72 -34.47 -4.19
C ALA A 23 -17.57 -34.38 -3.20
N LEU A 24 -17.31 -35.44 -2.42
CA LEU A 24 -16.16 -35.51 -1.51
C LEU A 24 -14.83 -35.47 -2.28
N TRP A 25 -14.73 -36.13 -3.42
CA TRP A 25 -13.56 -36.05 -4.29
C TRP A 25 -13.34 -34.65 -4.85
N LEU A 26 -14.40 -33.96 -5.33
CA LEU A 26 -14.34 -32.58 -5.81
C LEU A 26 -13.95 -31.60 -4.71
N VAL A 27 -14.42 -31.80 -3.47
CA VAL A 27 -14.02 -30.98 -2.30
C VAL A 27 -12.56 -31.26 -1.95
N SER A 28 -12.12 -32.52 -1.92
CA SER A 28 -10.73 -32.86 -1.62
C SER A 28 -9.73 -32.40 -2.68
N VAL A 29 -10.19 -32.24 -3.93
CA VAL A 29 -9.37 -31.66 -5.02
C VAL A 29 -9.31 -30.13 -4.94
N LYS A 30 -10.33 -29.48 -4.32
CA LYS A 30 -10.40 -28.01 -4.17
C LYS A 30 -9.85 -27.48 -2.87
N GLU A 31 -9.62 -28.31 -1.87
CA GLU A 31 -8.88 -27.83 -0.70
C GLU A 31 -7.44 -27.55 -1.14
N PRO A 32 -6.92 -26.32 -0.95
CA PRO A 32 -5.50 -26.11 -1.06
C PRO A 32 -4.87 -27.02 0.00
N ARG A 33 -4.30 -28.15 -0.43
CA ARG A 33 -3.52 -28.98 0.46
C ARG A 33 -2.51 -28.06 1.10
N SER A 34 -2.57 -27.93 2.42
CA SER A 34 -1.52 -27.30 3.21
C SER A 34 -0.23 -28.04 2.90
N TYR A 35 0.50 -27.54 1.92
CA TYR A 35 1.77 -28.15 1.53
C TYR A 35 2.77 -27.72 2.57
N GLY A 36 3.17 -28.66 3.43
CA GLY A 36 4.26 -28.52 4.39
C GLY A 36 5.62 -28.39 3.71
N GLY A 37 5.68 -27.62 2.61
CA GLY A 37 6.92 -27.34 1.91
C GLY A 37 7.82 -26.38 2.70
N GLU A 38 9.12 -26.41 2.39
CA GLU A 38 10.09 -25.50 2.98
C GLU A 38 9.75 -24.05 2.64
N PRO A 39 9.93 -23.10 3.60
CA PRO A 39 9.73 -21.69 3.32
C PRO A 39 10.73 -21.19 2.26
N VAL A 40 10.23 -20.47 1.25
CA VAL A 40 11.08 -19.87 0.21
C VAL A 40 12.04 -18.84 0.80
N PHE A 41 11.56 -18.05 1.77
CA PHE A 41 12.30 -16.99 2.44
C PHE A 41 12.77 -17.40 3.84
N ALA A 42 13.17 -18.68 4.02
CA ALA A 42 13.51 -19.23 5.32
C ALA A 42 14.59 -18.43 6.07
N LYS A 43 15.66 -18.03 5.39
CA LYS A 43 16.75 -17.26 6.02
C LYS A 43 16.31 -15.87 6.42
N THR A 44 15.45 -15.22 5.64
CA THR A 44 14.85 -13.91 5.96
C THR A 44 13.99 -14.01 7.21
N LEU A 45 13.07 -14.99 7.25
CA LEU A 45 12.15 -15.18 8.38
C LEU A 45 12.87 -15.56 9.68
N GLN A 46 14.00 -16.25 9.58
CA GLN A 46 14.85 -16.59 10.74
C GLN A 46 15.72 -15.43 11.24
N ASN A 47 15.85 -14.34 10.46
CA ASN A 47 16.74 -13.21 10.75
C ASN A 47 16.01 -11.88 10.70
N LEU A 48 14.71 -11.83 11.03
CA LEU A 48 13.91 -10.59 10.97
C LEU A 48 14.49 -9.47 11.83
N ASP A 49 15.01 -9.81 13.02
CA ASP A 49 15.61 -8.83 13.94
C ASP A 49 16.91 -8.20 13.41
N ASN A 50 17.55 -8.83 12.43
CA ASN A 50 18.78 -8.36 11.81
C ASN A 50 18.59 -7.99 10.34
N LEU A 51 17.36 -7.94 9.85
CA LEU A 51 17.07 -7.56 8.48
C LEU A 51 17.31 -6.06 8.29
N GLY A 52 18.11 -5.68 7.28
CA GLY A 52 18.47 -4.28 7.05
C GLY A 52 18.01 -3.72 5.73
N ARG A 53 17.90 -4.55 4.68
CA ARG A 53 17.54 -4.08 3.33
C ARG A 53 16.74 -5.10 2.54
N LEU A 54 15.81 -4.58 1.76
CA LEU A 54 15.02 -5.31 0.77
C LEU A 54 15.20 -4.65 -0.60
N THR A 55 15.43 -5.44 -1.64
CA THR A 55 15.44 -4.95 -3.03
C THR A 55 14.38 -5.73 -3.79
N ILE A 56 13.48 -5.02 -4.46
CA ILE A 56 12.42 -5.58 -5.29
C ILE A 56 12.65 -5.04 -6.70
N GLU A 57 13.08 -5.94 -7.57
CA GLU A 57 13.30 -5.65 -8.98
C GLU A 57 12.09 -6.16 -9.77
N THR A 58 11.48 -5.29 -10.53
CA THR A 58 10.42 -5.61 -11.48
C THR A 58 10.92 -5.34 -12.89
N PRO A 59 10.24 -5.79 -13.96
CA PRO A 59 10.64 -5.45 -15.32
C PRO A 59 10.70 -3.95 -15.62
N LYS A 60 10.04 -3.13 -14.79
CA LYS A 60 9.91 -1.68 -15.01
C LYS A 60 10.76 -0.84 -14.06
N THR A 61 11.05 -1.34 -12.87
CA THR A 61 11.70 -0.54 -11.83
C THR A 61 12.40 -1.40 -10.79
N VAL A 62 13.34 -0.79 -10.10
CA VAL A 62 13.99 -1.33 -8.90
C VAL A 62 13.59 -0.47 -7.71
N VAL A 63 13.14 -1.09 -6.64
CA VAL A 63 12.81 -0.43 -5.38
C VAL A 63 13.68 -0.99 -4.28
N ASN A 64 14.41 -0.11 -3.61
CA ASN A 64 15.23 -0.44 -2.45
C ASN A 64 14.57 0.09 -1.19
N LEU A 65 14.27 -0.82 -0.28
CA LEU A 65 13.77 -0.50 1.04
C LEU A 65 14.88 -0.70 2.06
N GLN A 66 15.12 0.28 2.92
CA GLN A 66 16.13 0.23 3.96
C GLN A 66 15.48 0.43 5.33
N LEU A 67 15.87 -0.39 6.31
CA LEU A 67 15.44 -0.25 7.69
C LEU A 67 16.38 0.71 8.42
N GLU A 68 15.84 1.85 8.88
CA GLU A 68 16.55 2.85 9.70
C GLU A 68 15.65 3.25 10.87
N ASP A 69 16.18 3.25 12.08
CA ASP A 69 15.44 3.62 13.30
C ASP A 69 14.12 2.86 13.47
N ASN A 70 14.11 1.56 13.11
CA ASN A 70 12.95 0.68 13.11
C ASN A 70 11.84 1.08 12.11
N LEU A 71 12.14 1.92 11.14
CA LEU A 71 11.21 2.35 10.10
C LEU A 71 11.78 2.01 8.72
N TRP A 72 10.96 1.39 7.88
CA TRP A 72 11.33 1.14 6.49
C TRP A 72 11.25 2.42 5.67
N ARG A 73 12.26 2.66 4.84
CA ARG A 73 12.38 3.83 3.97
C ARG A 73 12.54 3.41 2.53
N VAL A 74 11.98 4.19 1.61
CA VAL A 74 12.08 4.01 0.15
C VAL A 74 13.21 4.88 -0.36
N MET A 75 14.31 4.26 -0.77
CA MET A 75 15.55 4.95 -1.14
C MET A 75 15.39 5.85 -2.37
N GLU A 76 14.62 5.42 -3.36
CA GLU A 76 14.41 6.13 -4.63
C GLU A 76 13.61 7.42 -4.48
N ILE A 77 12.96 7.62 -3.33
CA ILE A 77 12.13 8.81 -3.07
C ILE A 77 12.69 9.54 -1.84
N GLY A 78 13.90 10.05 -1.99
CA GLY A 78 14.55 10.85 -0.94
C GLY A 78 14.66 10.17 0.43
N ASN A 79 14.63 8.84 0.47
CA ASN A 79 14.66 8.06 1.70
C ASN A 79 13.43 8.32 2.61
N TYR A 80 12.26 8.52 1.99
CA TYR A 80 11.00 8.71 2.72
C TYR A 80 10.44 7.38 3.24
N TYR A 81 9.55 7.48 4.22
CA TYR A 81 8.97 6.33 4.93
C TYR A 81 8.11 5.45 4.03
N ALA A 82 8.36 4.15 4.06
CA ALA A 82 7.49 3.16 3.44
C ALA A 82 6.20 3.00 4.25
N GLY A 83 5.10 2.70 3.54
CA GLY A 83 3.81 2.47 4.17
C GLY A 83 3.79 1.17 4.97
N TYR A 84 3.28 1.24 6.19
CA TYR A 84 3.16 0.08 7.06
C TYR A 84 2.41 -1.08 6.41
N ARG A 85 1.30 -0.78 5.72
CA ARG A 85 0.49 -1.80 5.03
C ARG A 85 1.27 -2.54 3.95
N GLN A 86 2.04 -1.81 3.14
CA GLN A 86 2.85 -2.38 2.07
C GLN A 86 3.93 -3.31 2.63
N ILE A 87 4.60 -2.88 3.68
CA ILE A 87 5.63 -3.66 4.37
C ILE A 87 5.01 -4.90 5.02
N ASN A 88 3.89 -4.75 5.72
CA ASN A 88 3.22 -5.87 6.36
C ASN A 88 2.74 -6.92 5.35
N ASN A 89 2.16 -6.49 4.23
CA ASN A 89 1.76 -7.40 3.16
C ASN A 89 2.96 -8.16 2.60
N LEU A 90 4.08 -7.47 2.35
CA LEU A 90 5.30 -8.10 1.85
C LEU A 90 5.80 -9.21 2.79
N PHE A 91 5.83 -8.96 4.10
CA PHE A 91 6.26 -9.99 5.07
C PHE A 91 5.25 -11.13 5.20
N ASN A 92 3.97 -10.87 5.07
CA ASN A 92 2.95 -11.92 4.99
C ASN A 92 3.18 -12.79 3.75
N ASP A 93 3.42 -12.18 2.58
CA ASP A 93 3.75 -12.91 1.35
C ASP A 93 5.00 -13.78 1.52
N PHE A 94 6.04 -13.29 2.22
CA PHE A 94 7.22 -14.09 2.55
C PHE A 94 6.90 -15.25 3.50
N ALA A 95 6.04 -15.00 4.50
CA ALA A 95 5.63 -16.00 5.45
C ALA A 95 4.78 -17.12 4.81
N ASP A 96 3.99 -16.80 3.80
CA ASP A 96 3.11 -17.74 3.10
C ASP A 96 3.79 -18.47 1.95
N ALA A 97 4.92 -17.94 1.46
CA ALA A 97 5.65 -18.53 0.35
C ALA A 97 6.28 -19.89 0.73
N ARG A 98 5.84 -20.96 0.06
CA ARG A 98 6.33 -22.34 0.29
C ARG A 98 6.73 -23.00 -1.02
N ILE A 99 7.77 -23.82 -0.97
CA ILE A 99 8.15 -24.69 -2.09
C ILE A 99 7.12 -25.81 -2.18
N TYR A 100 6.32 -25.80 -3.24
CA TYR A 100 5.35 -26.86 -3.52
C TYR A 100 6.00 -28.05 -4.20
N ARG A 101 6.82 -27.79 -5.25
CA ARG A 101 7.46 -28.83 -6.04
C ARG A 101 8.77 -28.33 -6.63
N ARG A 102 9.80 -29.16 -6.59
CA ARG A 102 11.01 -29.00 -7.37
C ARG A 102 10.81 -29.58 -8.77
N ARG A 103 11.16 -28.83 -9.82
CA ARG A 103 11.04 -29.27 -11.23
C ARG A 103 12.34 -29.71 -11.84
N GLY A 104 13.46 -29.46 -11.19
CA GLY A 104 14.78 -29.72 -11.71
C GLY A 104 15.38 -28.55 -12.50
N PRO A 105 16.57 -28.71 -13.05
CA PRO A 105 17.26 -27.65 -13.78
C PRO A 105 16.50 -27.26 -15.04
N ALA A 106 16.50 -25.96 -15.35
CA ALA A 106 15.89 -25.40 -16.55
C ALA A 106 16.95 -25.03 -17.59
N THR A 107 16.58 -25.14 -18.85
CA THR A 107 17.33 -24.55 -19.98
C THR A 107 16.92 -23.08 -20.14
N ASP A 108 17.69 -22.29 -20.91
CA ASP A 108 17.34 -20.88 -21.21
C ASP A 108 15.94 -20.76 -21.86
N ALA A 109 15.55 -21.75 -22.68
CA ALA A 109 14.22 -21.82 -23.27
C ALA A 109 13.11 -22.04 -22.23
N ASP A 110 13.39 -22.88 -21.23
CA ASP A 110 12.47 -23.10 -20.12
C ASP A 110 12.36 -21.88 -19.22
N GLU A 111 13.45 -21.17 -18.94
CA GLU A 111 13.44 -19.94 -18.17
C GLU A 111 12.52 -18.90 -18.81
N LYS A 112 12.64 -18.67 -20.11
CA LYS A 112 11.76 -17.78 -20.87
C LYS A 112 10.30 -18.24 -20.84
N LYS A 113 10.05 -19.54 -20.96
CA LYS A 113 8.70 -20.14 -20.86
C LYS A 113 8.08 -19.89 -19.50
N PHE A 114 8.87 -20.01 -18.43
CA PHE A 114 8.42 -19.83 -17.05
C PHE A 114 8.43 -18.35 -16.61
N GLY A 115 8.92 -17.43 -17.46
CA GLY A 115 9.06 -16.00 -17.14
C GLY A 115 10.10 -15.74 -16.06
N LEU A 116 11.15 -16.55 -16.01
CA LEU A 116 12.32 -16.40 -15.13
C LEU A 116 13.48 -15.67 -15.84
N ASP A 117 13.16 -14.98 -16.91
CA ASP A 117 14.02 -14.08 -17.69
C ASP A 117 13.87 -12.63 -17.17
N ASP A 118 14.18 -11.65 -18.01
CA ASP A 118 14.06 -10.21 -17.71
C ASP A 118 12.63 -9.76 -17.31
N ASN A 119 11.64 -10.63 -17.45
CA ASN A 119 10.27 -10.38 -17.04
C ASN A 119 9.96 -10.89 -15.60
N ALA A 120 10.93 -11.51 -14.93
CA ALA A 120 10.78 -11.98 -13.57
C ALA A 120 10.76 -10.81 -12.57
N PHE A 121 10.04 -11.01 -11.47
CA PHE A 121 10.30 -10.24 -10.25
C PHE A 121 11.51 -10.83 -9.54
N ARG A 122 12.41 -9.99 -9.06
CA ARG A 122 13.52 -10.43 -8.22
C ARG A 122 13.42 -9.80 -6.85
N VAL A 123 13.39 -10.63 -5.82
CA VAL A 123 13.33 -10.20 -4.42
C VAL A 123 14.63 -10.57 -3.76
N ILE A 124 15.35 -9.58 -3.23
CA ILE A 124 16.60 -9.77 -2.51
C ILE A 124 16.45 -9.21 -1.10
N THR A 125 16.75 -10.01 -0.12
CA THR A 125 16.76 -9.61 1.30
C THR A 125 18.19 -9.65 1.82
N ARG A 126 18.57 -8.62 2.59
CA ARG A 126 19.90 -8.51 3.19
C ARG A 126 19.80 -8.18 4.67
N ASP A 127 20.75 -8.69 5.44
CA ASP A 127 20.90 -8.30 6.83
C ASP A 127 21.46 -6.86 6.97
N ALA A 128 21.55 -6.35 8.18
CA ALA A 128 22.08 -5.03 8.48
C ALA A 128 23.55 -4.85 8.05
N GLY A 129 24.31 -5.95 7.97
CA GLY A 129 25.68 -5.96 7.46
C GLY A 129 25.78 -6.04 5.92
N GLY A 130 24.66 -6.11 5.21
CA GLY A 130 24.59 -6.18 3.74
C GLY A 130 24.72 -7.60 3.16
N ARG A 131 24.85 -8.64 3.99
CA ARG A 131 24.92 -10.04 3.53
C ARG A 131 23.55 -10.47 3.01
N ILE A 132 23.52 -11.12 1.84
CA ILE A 132 22.30 -11.66 1.26
C ILE A 132 21.76 -12.82 2.14
N LEU A 133 20.51 -12.69 2.55
CA LEU A 133 19.78 -13.75 3.25
C LEU A 133 19.04 -14.63 2.24
N ASN A 134 18.22 -14.03 1.39
CA ASN A 134 17.57 -14.69 0.27
C ASN A 134 17.67 -13.82 -0.99
N ALA A 135 17.74 -14.46 -2.15
CA ALA A 135 17.55 -13.85 -3.45
C ALA A 135 16.74 -14.82 -4.31
N VAL A 136 15.56 -14.39 -4.75
CA VAL A 136 14.57 -15.24 -5.41
C VAL A 136 14.05 -14.54 -6.66
N LEU A 137 14.11 -15.23 -7.80
CA LEU A 137 13.38 -14.83 -9.00
C LEU A 137 12.01 -15.48 -8.97
N ILE A 138 10.97 -14.69 -9.25
CA ILE A 138 9.57 -15.11 -9.28
C ILE A 138 9.03 -14.81 -10.67
N GLY A 139 8.70 -15.86 -11.39
CA GLY A 139 8.22 -15.83 -12.76
C GLY A 139 6.70 -15.85 -12.86
N LYS A 140 6.21 -16.34 -13.98
CA LYS A 140 4.78 -16.42 -14.29
C LYS A 140 4.05 -17.34 -13.33
N ALA A 141 2.75 -17.10 -13.15
CA ALA A 141 1.86 -18.05 -12.53
C ALA A 141 1.78 -19.34 -13.38
N ALA A 142 1.64 -20.49 -12.74
CA ALA A 142 1.35 -21.76 -13.39
C ALA A 142 -0.08 -21.74 -13.97
N ALA A 143 -0.42 -22.73 -14.80
CA ALA A 143 -1.69 -22.77 -15.51
C ALA A 143 -2.94 -22.75 -14.61
N ASP A 144 -2.81 -23.19 -13.37
CA ASP A 144 -3.86 -23.18 -12.34
C ASP A 144 -3.95 -21.88 -11.54
N ASN A 145 -3.01 -20.94 -11.74
CA ASN A 145 -2.84 -19.69 -10.98
C ASN A 145 -2.67 -19.88 -9.46
N LEU A 146 -2.41 -21.09 -9.00
CA LEU A 146 -2.19 -21.39 -7.58
C LEU A 146 -0.72 -21.32 -7.19
N TYR A 147 0.17 -21.42 -8.18
CA TYR A 147 1.62 -21.48 -8.00
C TYR A 147 2.32 -20.54 -8.95
N HIS A 148 3.49 -20.08 -8.55
CA HIS A 148 4.42 -19.35 -9.40
C HIS A 148 5.65 -20.19 -9.68
N PHE A 149 6.23 -20.03 -10.87
CA PHE A 149 7.58 -20.53 -11.12
C PHE A 149 8.57 -19.64 -10.40
N ALA A 150 9.56 -20.23 -9.75
CA ALA A 150 10.59 -19.49 -9.03
C ALA A 150 11.95 -20.15 -9.17
N ARG A 151 13.02 -19.35 -9.03
CA ARG A 151 14.40 -19.82 -8.89
C ARG A 151 15.05 -19.11 -7.72
N ILE A 152 15.65 -19.88 -6.82
CA ILE A 152 16.45 -19.37 -5.72
C ILE A 152 17.86 -19.13 -6.25
N GLU A 153 18.42 -17.96 -6.01
CA GLU A 153 19.76 -17.61 -6.49
C GLU A 153 20.82 -18.55 -5.91
N GLY A 154 21.72 -19.03 -6.77
CA GLY A 154 22.70 -20.06 -6.44
C GLY A 154 22.22 -21.50 -6.67
N GLU A 155 20.93 -21.72 -6.92
CA GLU A 155 20.37 -23.00 -7.30
C GLU A 155 20.11 -23.09 -8.81
N LYS A 156 20.31 -24.30 -9.37
CA LYS A 156 20.05 -24.56 -10.81
C LYS A 156 18.59 -24.94 -11.07
N ASP A 157 17.88 -25.29 -10.05
CA ASP A 157 16.53 -25.84 -10.18
C ASP A 157 15.47 -24.75 -10.20
N VAL A 158 14.43 -25.02 -10.97
CA VAL A 158 13.17 -24.27 -10.94
C VAL A 158 12.22 -24.94 -9.94
N PHE A 159 11.53 -24.12 -9.21
CA PHE A 159 10.53 -24.53 -8.23
C PHE A 159 9.15 -24.02 -8.63
N LEU A 160 8.12 -24.73 -8.21
CA LEU A 160 6.78 -24.19 -8.07
C LEU A 160 6.61 -23.76 -6.60
N ILE A 161 6.25 -22.52 -6.39
CA ILE A 161 6.05 -21.95 -5.05
C ILE A 161 4.62 -21.46 -4.88
N THR A 162 4.10 -21.55 -3.65
CA THR A 162 2.86 -20.88 -3.25
C THR A 162 3.14 -19.44 -2.90
N GLY A 163 2.12 -18.59 -2.89
CA GLY A 163 2.18 -17.19 -2.47
C GLY A 163 1.46 -16.27 -3.45
N ASN A 164 1.09 -15.10 -2.97
CA ASN A 164 0.53 -14.04 -3.78
C ASN A 164 1.58 -12.95 -3.94
N PHE A 165 2.28 -12.95 -5.06
CA PHE A 165 3.37 -12.01 -5.33
C PHE A 165 2.86 -10.83 -6.17
N SER A 166 2.18 -9.90 -5.51
CA SER A 166 1.71 -8.65 -6.11
C SER A 166 2.48 -7.46 -5.52
N PHE A 167 3.63 -7.17 -6.09
CA PHE A 167 4.47 -6.06 -5.62
C PHE A 167 4.06 -4.74 -6.28
N PRO A 168 4.06 -3.62 -5.52
CA PRO A 168 3.90 -2.29 -6.10
C PRO A 168 5.00 -2.01 -7.14
N GLU A 169 4.59 -1.64 -8.36
CA GLU A 169 5.52 -1.47 -9.50
C GLU A 169 6.30 -0.15 -9.48
N THR A 170 5.96 0.80 -8.61
CA THR A 170 6.63 2.10 -8.53
C THR A 170 7.06 2.40 -7.10
N ALA A 171 8.15 3.14 -6.93
CA ALA A 171 8.63 3.53 -5.62
C ALA A 171 7.57 4.32 -4.83
N VAL A 172 6.80 5.19 -5.49
CA VAL A 172 5.70 5.96 -4.88
C VAL A 172 4.60 5.06 -4.29
N SER A 173 4.35 3.92 -4.90
CA SER A 173 3.33 2.97 -4.43
C SER A 173 3.71 2.27 -3.12
N TRP A 174 4.98 2.38 -2.70
CA TRP A 174 5.47 1.89 -1.42
C TRP A 174 5.31 2.89 -0.28
N LEU A 175 4.95 4.14 -0.58
CA LEU A 175 4.78 5.17 0.45
C LEU A 175 3.52 4.94 1.29
N GLN A 176 3.52 5.53 2.47
CA GLN A 176 2.30 5.66 3.28
C GLN A 176 1.30 6.56 2.55
N GLN A 177 0.20 5.98 2.12
CA GLN A 177 -0.87 6.66 1.40
C GLN A 177 -2.25 6.35 2.02
N PRO A 178 -3.20 7.29 2.00
CA PRO A 178 -3.02 8.70 1.66
C PRO A 178 -2.20 9.46 2.71
N LEU A 179 -1.64 10.63 2.33
CA LEU A 179 -0.99 11.54 3.28
C LEU A 179 -1.98 12.11 4.29
N LEU A 180 -3.19 12.39 3.83
CA LEU A 180 -4.28 12.91 4.63
C LEU A 180 -5.60 12.37 4.10
N SER A 181 -6.46 11.94 5.02
CA SER A 181 -7.83 11.51 4.72
C SER A 181 -8.74 12.01 5.83
N LEU A 182 -9.46 13.08 5.55
CA LEU A 182 -10.40 13.69 6.50
C LEU A 182 -11.83 13.48 6.01
N SER A 183 -12.65 12.87 6.86
CA SER A 183 -14.08 12.81 6.56
C SER A 183 -14.67 14.22 6.55
N PRO A 184 -15.47 14.59 5.52
CA PRO A 184 -16.18 15.86 5.52
C PRO A 184 -16.99 16.10 6.81
N ALA A 185 -17.48 15.02 7.43
CA ALA A 185 -18.24 15.08 8.68
C ALA A 185 -17.40 15.58 9.86
N ASP A 186 -16.12 15.25 9.90
CA ASP A 186 -15.24 15.58 11.01
C ASP A 186 -14.72 17.01 10.97
N ILE A 187 -14.79 17.68 9.81
CA ILE A 187 -14.25 19.02 9.62
C ILE A 187 -15.19 20.07 10.25
N ARG A 188 -14.68 20.81 11.22
CA ARG A 188 -15.37 21.93 11.88
C ARG A 188 -15.13 23.25 11.17
N SER A 189 -13.90 23.50 10.73
CA SER A 189 -13.55 24.75 10.03
C SER A 189 -12.48 24.57 8.98
N LEU A 190 -12.55 25.42 7.96
CA LEU A 190 -11.56 25.59 6.89
C LEU A 190 -11.17 27.05 6.82
N LYS A 191 -9.87 27.34 6.93
CA LYS A 191 -9.32 28.69 6.74
C LYS A 191 -8.39 28.69 5.53
N ILE A 192 -8.68 29.56 4.56
CA ILE A 192 -7.86 29.78 3.36
C ILE A 192 -7.54 31.28 3.29
N GLY A 193 -6.24 31.60 3.44
CA GLY A 193 -5.82 32.99 3.52
C GLY A 193 -6.47 33.71 4.70
N HIS A 194 -7.29 34.72 4.41
CA HIS A 194 -7.99 35.54 5.41
C HIS A 194 -9.44 35.07 5.66
N GLU A 195 -9.96 34.16 4.86
CA GLU A 195 -11.33 33.68 4.97
C GLU A 195 -11.40 32.39 5.79
N THR A 196 -12.42 32.31 6.64
CA THR A 196 -12.68 31.12 7.45
C THR A 196 -14.15 30.72 7.28
N ALA A 197 -14.33 29.52 6.73
CA ALA A 197 -15.62 28.82 6.75
C ALA A 197 -15.69 27.99 8.01
N VAL A 198 -16.76 28.12 8.79
CA VAL A 198 -16.95 27.41 10.06
C VAL A 198 -18.38 26.90 10.16
N ARG A 199 -18.54 25.78 10.84
CA ARG A 199 -19.85 25.27 11.28
C ARG A 199 -19.78 24.89 12.77
N PRO A 200 -20.83 25.15 13.55
CA PRO A 200 -20.87 24.79 14.97
C PRO A 200 -21.12 23.31 15.20
N ASP A 201 -21.78 22.63 14.25
CA ASP A 201 -22.20 21.24 14.32
C ASP A 201 -22.14 20.59 12.92
N ILE A 202 -22.07 19.27 12.88
CA ILE A 202 -21.96 18.45 11.65
C ILE A 202 -23.15 18.62 10.71
N ILE A 203 -24.36 18.83 11.26
CA ILE A 203 -25.60 18.98 10.49
C ILE A 203 -25.82 20.42 10.00
N VAL A 204 -25.03 21.39 10.49
CA VAL A 204 -25.15 22.80 10.13
C VAL A 204 -24.25 23.11 8.93
N PRO A 205 -24.75 23.79 7.90
CA PRO A 205 -23.94 24.22 6.78
C PRO A 205 -22.82 25.16 7.21
N PHE A 206 -21.69 25.10 6.50
CA PHE A 206 -20.58 26.05 6.68
C PHE A 206 -21.00 27.47 6.37
N ARG A 207 -20.49 28.43 7.13
CA ARG A 207 -20.68 29.86 6.90
C ARG A 207 -19.33 30.57 6.97
N ILE A 208 -19.11 31.53 6.08
CA ILE A 208 -17.96 32.44 6.17
C ILE A 208 -18.35 33.60 7.11
N LYS A 209 -17.51 33.86 8.10
CA LYS A 209 -17.72 34.98 9.05
C LYS A 209 -17.82 36.30 8.27
N GLY A 210 -18.90 37.03 8.50
CA GLY A 210 -19.14 38.33 7.87
C GLY A 210 -19.76 38.28 6.47
N LYS A 211 -20.08 37.08 5.92
CA LYS A 211 -20.75 36.92 4.62
C LYS A 211 -22.12 36.22 4.79
N GLN A 212 -23.09 36.64 3.99
CA GLN A 212 -24.40 35.98 3.99
C GLN A 212 -24.44 34.73 3.10
N ALA A 213 -23.62 34.70 2.06
CA ALA A 213 -23.57 33.55 1.14
C ALA A 213 -22.93 32.32 1.79
N VAL A 214 -23.52 31.16 1.55
CA VAL A 214 -22.93 29.87 1.89
C VAL A 214 -21.89 29.56 0.82
N PRO A 215 -20.59 29.41 1.18
CA PRO A 215 -19.58 29.09 0.20
C PRO A 215 -19.74 27.65 -0.28
N ASP A 216 -19.52 27.41 -1.57
CA ASP A 216 -19.33 26.05 -2.04
C ASP A 216 -17.92 25.55 -1.66
N ILE A 217 -17.87 24.84 -0.55
CA ILE A 217 -16.63 24.22 -0.05
C ILE A 217 -16.54 22.73 -0.38
N SER A 218 -17.53 22.18 -1.08
CA SER A 218 -17.62 20.74 -1.36
C SER A 218 -16.36 20.20 -2.03
N ARG A 219 -15.78 20.96 -2.96
CA ARG A 219 -14.55 20.59 -3.65
C ARG A 219 -13.35 20.47 -2.71
N TYR A 220 -13.25 21.35 -1.69
CA TYR A 220 -12.18 21.28 -0.68
C TYR A 220 -12.38 20.08 0.24
N LEU A 221 -13.62 19.83 0.68
CA LEU A 221 -13.96 18.68 1.49
C LEU A 221 -13.63 17.37 0.76
N ASN A 222 -13.96 17.29 -0.53
CA ASN A 222 -13.65 16.14 -1.37
C ASN A 222 -12.14 15.97 -1.55
N ALA A 223 -11.41 17.04 -1.83
CA ALA A 223 -9.96 17.00 -1.99
C ALA A 223 -9.25 16.56 -0.68
N LEU A 224 -9.72 17.04 0.49
CA LEU A 224 -9.18 16.66 1.80
C LEU A 224 -9.54 15.23 2.22
N GLY A 225 -10.55 14.62 1.58
CA GLY A 225 -10.93 13.24 1.80
C GLY A 225 -9.86 12.22 1.35
N PHE A 226 -9.02 12.61 0.39
CA PHE A 226 -7.93 11.76 -0.10
C PHE A 226 -6.81 12.60 -0.72
N VAL A 227 -5.83 12.97 0.09
CA VAL A 227 -4.62 13.66 -0.36
C VAL A 227 -3.50 12.65 -0.51
N ALA A 228 -3.07 12.39 -1.74
CA ALA A 228 -2.00 11.45 -2.03
C ALA A 228 -0.76 12.16 -2.59
N ALA A 229 0.43 11.58 -2.34
CA ALA A 229 1.69 12.01 -2.93
C ALA A 229 1.99 11.25 -4.23
N TYR A 230 2.55 11.97 -5.19
CA TYR A 230 3.10 11.42 -6.45
C TYR A 230 4.62 11.52 -6.50
N ASP A 231 5.21 12.26 -5.60
CA ASP A 231 6.64 12.40 -5.37
C ASP A 231 6.87 13.03 -3.99
N VAL A 232 8.06 12.86 -3.42
CA VAL A 232 8.41 13.39 -2.11
C VAL A 232 9.82 13.96 -2.16
N ARG A 233 10.05 15.11 -1.51
CA ARG A 233 11.37 15.72 -1.35
C ARG A 233 11.60 16.17 0.06
N ARG A 234 12.82 16.05 0.52
CA ARG A 234 13.23 16.64 1.79
C ARG A 234 13.33 18.16 1.67
N GLY A 235 13.16 18.89 2.79
CA GLY A 235 13.22 20.35 2.79
C GLY A 235 14.50 20.92 2.21
N ALA A 236 15.64 20.25 2.44
CA ALA A 236 16.94 20.63 1.88
C ALA A 236 16.99 20.51 0.35
N ASP A 237 16.21 19.58 -0.23
CA ASP A 237 16.20 19.27 -1.67
C ASP A 237 15.06 20.00 -2.41
N PHE A 238 14.20 20.71 -1.68
CA PHE A 238 13.06 21.44 -2.22
C PHE A 238 13.40 22.91 -2.47
N ASP A 239 13.62 23.27 -3.74
CA ASP A 239 13.91 24.66 -4.12
C ASP A 239 12.62 25.49 -4.17
N ARG A 240 12.31 26.17 -3.07
CA ARG A 240 11.13 27.02 -2.92
C ARG A 240 11.10 28.21 -3.89
N LEU A 241 12.25 28.64 -4.41
CA LEU A 241 12.34 29.79 -5.32
C LEU A 241 11.78 29.50 -6.70
N GLN A 242 11.63 28.22 -7.05
CA GLN A 242 11.02 27.82 -8.32
C GLN A 242 9.48 27.87 -8.30
N PHE A 243 8.89 28.16 -7.13
CA PHE A 243 7.44 28.17 -6.93
C PHE A 243 6.95 29.56 -6.53
N SER A 244 5.66 29.81 -6.76
CA SER A 244 5.00 31.00 -6.20
C SER A 244 4.93 30.93 -4.68
N ALA A 245 4.67 32.06 -4.05
CA ALA A 245 4.45 32.12 -2.61
C ALA A 245 3.36 31.12 -2.18
N PRO A 246 3.60 30.35 -1.11
CA PRO A 246 2.65 29.31 -0.71
C PRO A 246 1.29 29.87 -0.33
N LYS A 247 0.26 29.09 -0.63
CA LYS A 247 -1.09 29.32 -0.11
C LYS A 247 -1.32 28.41 1.08
N SER A 248 -1.76 28.97 2.18
CA SER A 248 -2.00 28.21 3.42
C SER A 248 -3.47 27.88 3.56
N LEU A 249 -3.76 26.59 3.73
CA LEU A 249 -5.05 26.06 4.15
C LEU A 249 -4.91 25.49 5.56
N THR A 250 -5.77 25.90 6.49
CA THR A 250 -5.85 25.29 7.83
C THR A 250 -7.20 24.61 8.00
N VAL A 251 -7.18 23.35 8.37
CA VAL A 251 -8.36 22.53 8.65
C VAL A 251 -8.40 22.27 10.16
N THR A 252 -9.57 22.46 10.79
CA THR A 252 -9.78 22.08 12.18
C THR A 252 -10.94 21.11 12.25
N THR A 253 -10.76 20.01 12.93
CA THR A 253 -11.80 19.00 13.15
C THR A 253 -12.53 19.19 14.47
N PHE A 254 -13.67 18.51 14.66
CA PHE A 254 -14.44 18.58 15.90
C PHE A 254 -13.73 17.95 17.09
N ASP A 255 -12.89 16.93 16.85
CA ASP A 255 -12.11 16.25 17.88
C ASP A 255 -10.80 16.98 18.26
N GLY A 256 -10.53 18.11 17.60
CA GLY A 256 -9.44 19.02 17.96
C GLY A 256 -8.16 18.83 17.16
N LEU A 257 -8.12 18.03 16.09
CA LEU A 257 -7.00 18.01 15.16
C LEU A 257 -6.96 19.30 14.35
N VAL A 258 -5.75 19.88 14.19
CA VAL A 258 -5.49 21.01 13.31
C VAL A 258 -4.43 20.61 12.30
N VAL A 259 -4.79 20.68 11.01
CA VAL A 259 -3.88 20.40 9.90
C VAL A 259 -3.65 21.69 9.13
N THR A 260 -2.40 22.12 9.04
CA THR A 260 -1.99 23.25 8.17
C THR A 260 -1.29 22.67 6.95
N ILE A 261 -1.80 23.02 5.77
CA ILE A 261 -1.27 22.60 4.47
C ILE A 261 -0.78 23.86 3.76
N GLU A 262 0.51 23.94 3.49
CA GLU A 262 1.09 24.99 2.67
C GLU A 262 1.28 24.44 1.26
N VAL A 263 0.58 25.00 0.28
CA VAL A 263 0.64 24.56 -1.10
C VAL A 263 1.44 25.54 -1.95
N TYR A 264 2.43 25.02 -2.64
CA TYR A 264 3.33 25.71 -3.55
C TYR A 264 2.93 25.36 -4.98
N GLY A 265 2.65 26.34 -5.81
CA GLY A 265 2.29 26.14 -7.21
C GLY A 265 3.30 26.76 -8.15
N ARG A 266 3.51 26.15 -9.32
CA ARG A 266 4.26 26.75 -10.42
C ARG A 266 3.56 26.56 -11.76
N THR A 267 4.05 27.27 -12.78
CA THR A 267 3.56 27.15 -14.16
C THR A 267 3.61 25.68 -14.62
N GLY A 268 2.56 25.22 -15.32
CA GLY A 268 2.44 23.83 -15.77
C GLY A 268 1.68 22.91 -14.80
N GLU A 269 0.89 23.49 -13.89
CA GLU A 269 0.04 22.75 -12.94
C GLU A 269 0.80 21.77 -12.02
N GLU A 270 2.01 22.13 -11.65
CA GLU A 270 2.77 21.41 -10.65
C GLU A 270 2.54 22.00 -9.27
N TYR A 271 2.08 21.17 -8.34
CA TYR A 271 1.76 21.55 -6.97
C TYR A 271 2.50 20.66 -5.98
N TRP A 272 3.12 21.33 -5.01
CA TRP A 272 3.75 20.67 -3.87
C TRP A 272 3.12 21.16 -2.58
N ALA A 273 3.10 20.31 -1.56
CA ALA A 273 2.57 20.69 -0.26
C ALA A 273 3.48 20.24 0.88
N SER A 274 3.55 21.05 1.93
CA SER A 274 3.98 20.62 3.25
C SER A 274 2.78 20.52 4.17
N LEU A 275 2.80 19.54 5.09
CA LEU A 275 1.74 19.30 6.06
C LEU A 275 2.28 19.45 7.47
N LYS A 276 1.55 20.18 8.31
CA LYS A 276 1.88 20.35 9.71
C LYS A 276 0.66 20.02 10.56
N PHE A 277 0.87 19.17 11.55
CA PHE A 277 -0.18 18.72 12.47
C PHE A 277 0.00 19.38 13.82
N SER A 278 -1.09 19.85 14.40
CA SER A 278 -1.16 20.43 15.73
C SER A 278 -2.54 20.20 16.34
N THR A 279 -2.78 20.67 17.57
CA THR A 279 -4.06 20.50 18.24
C THR A 279 -4.69 21.85 18.57
N THR A 280 -6.02 21.83 18.79
CA THR A 280 -6.71 22.89 19.54
C THR A 280 -6.33 22.83 21.03
N THR A 281 -6.85 23.74 21.84
CA THR A 281 -6.61 23.76 23.29
C THR A 281 -7.21 22.57 24.03
N LEU A 282 -8.24 21.92 23.45
CA LEU A 282 -8.96 20.79 24.05
C LEU A 282 -9.12 19.65 23.02
N PRO A 283 -8.02 18.98 22.64
CA PRO A 283 -8.09 17.85 21.74
C PRO A 283 -8.54 16.59 22.49
N THR A 284 -9.06 15.61 21.74
CA THR A 284 -9.27 14.26 22.27
C THR A 284 -7.94 13.54 22.51
N THR A 285 -7.95 12.50 23.35
CA THR A 285 -6.77 11.65 23.57
C THR A 285 -6.29 11.02 22.27
N ALA A 286 -7.21 10.54 21.43
CA ALA A 286 -6.90 9.93 20.13
C ALA A 286 -6.13 10.89 19.20
N VAL A 287 -6.49 12.18 19.17
CA VAL A 287 -5.77 13.20 18.39
C VAL A 287 -4.35 13.41 18.92
N ASN A 288 -4.18 13.47 20.24
CA ASN A 288 -2.86 13.60 20.84
C ASN A 288 -1.96 12.41 20.52
N ASP A 289 -2.49 11.20 20.60
CA ASP A 289 -1.76 9.96 20.29
C ASP A 289 -1.43 9.88 18.81
N TYR A 290 -2.34 10.28 17.91
CA TYR A 290 -2.10 10.36 16.48
C TYR A 290 -0.94 11.32 16.16
N ILE A 291 -0.93 12.53 16.74
CA ILE A 291 0.14 13.50 16.50
C ILE A 291 1.48 12.97 17.01
N LYS A 292 1.54 12.41 18.21
CA LYS A 292 2.78 11.84 18.77
C LYS A 292 3.36 10.74 17.91
N SER A 293 2.49 9.91 17.32
CA SER A 293 2.91 8.73 16.52
C SER A 293 3.15 9.03 15.04
N SER A 294 2.63 10.15 14.51
CA SER A 294 2.56 10.34 13.06
C SER A 294 3.10 11.68 12.56
N ALA A 295 3.16 12.73 13.39
CA ALA A 295 3.54 14.08 12.91
C ALA A 295 4.97 14.13 12.33
N PHE A 296 5.88 13.31 12.85
CA PHE A 296 7.26 13.22 12.37
C PHE A 296 7.37 12.77 10.90
N LEU A 297 6.36 12.04 10.39
CA LEU A 297 6.32 11.59 8.99
C LEU A 297 6.22 12.77 8.00
N TYR A 298 5.80 13.94 8.46
CA TYR A 298 5.56 15.11 7.62
C TYR A 298 6.56 16.24 7.86
N GLU A 299 7.32 16.15 8.93
CA GLU A 299 8.27 17.18 9.30
C GLU A 299 9.44 17.27 8.32
N ASP A 300 9.66 18.46 7.78
CA ASP A 300 10.68 18.75 6.76
C ASP A 300 10.51 18.00 5.44
N TRP A 301 9.25 17.64 5.07
CA TRP A 301 8.94 16.97 3.81
C TRP A 301 7.98 17.79 2.96
N TYR A 302 8.19 17.72 1.63
CA TYR A 302 7.36 18.29 0.60
C TYR A 302 6.84 17.18 -0.29
N PHE A 303 5.53 17.22 -0.57
CA PHE A 303 4.79 16.18 -1.28
C PHE A 303 4.22 16.74 -2.57
N ARG A 304 4.54 16.15 -3.69
CA ARG A 304 3.94 16.49 -4.96
C ARG A 304 2.50 15.94 -5.00
N LEU A 305 1.55 16.83 -5.22
CA LEU A 305 0.12 16.50 -5.26
C LEU A 305 -0.34 16.19 -6.69
N ALA A 306 -1.49 15.51 -6.82
CA ALA A 306 -2.21 15.45 -8.09
C ALA A 306 -2.57 16.88 -8.54
N PRO A 307 -2.48 17.19 -9.84
CA PRO A 307 -2.74 18.56 -10.34
C PRO A 307 -4.11 19.11 -9.97
N ASP A 308 -5.15 18.28 -10.00
CA ASP A 308 -6.52 18.64 -9.64
C ASP A 308 -6.67 18.95 -8.14
N VAL A 309 -6.11 18.10 -7.27
CA VAL A 309 -6.09 18.31 -5.82
C VAL A 309 -5.26 19.55 -5.48
N GLY A 310 -4.05 19.66 -6.03
CA GLY A 310 -3.18 20.80 -5.81
C GLY A 310 -3.81 22.12 -6.22
N ARG A 311 -4.46 22.17 -7.39
CA ARG A 311 -5.19 23.35 -7.88
C ARG A 311 -6.33 23.75 -6.96
N ILE A 312 -7.10 22.77 -6.43
CA ILE A 312 -8.19 23.05 -5.50
C ILE A 312 -7.63 23.66 -4.21
N LEU A 313 -6.60 23.02 -3.63
CA LEU A 313 -6.03 23.46 -2.34
C LEU A 313 -5.25 24.79 -2.46
N PHE A 314 -4.72 25.12 -3.65
CA PHE A 314 -3.97 26.35 -3.91
C PHE A 314 -4.87 27.56 -4.13
N ASN A 315 -6.10 27.41 -4.61
CA ASN A 315 -7.00 28.51 -4.92
C ASN A 315 -7.78 28.97 -3.68
N ALA A 316 -8.10 30.26 -3.62
CA ALA A 316 -9.02 30.82 -2.62
C ALA A 316 -10.44 30.29 -2.80
N PHE A 317 -11.31 30.45 -1.79
CA PHE A 317 -12.72 30.12 -1.94
C PHE A 317 -13.31 30.86 -3.16
N ILE A 318 -13.90 30.10 -4.06
CA ILE A 318 -14.71 30.71 -5.14
C ILE A 318 -16.02 31.18 -4.53
N GLN A 319 -16.32 32.45 -4.74
CA GLN A 319 -17.56 33.08 -4.32
C GLN A 319 -18.68 32.72 -5.26
#